data_bdb886f67d2ac03029c12f78d0a3f613
#
_entry.id   bdb886f67d2ac03029c12f78d0a3f613
#
_cell.length_a   1.000
_cell.length_b   1.000
_cell.length_c   1.000
_cell.angle_alpha   90.00
_cell.angle_beta   90.00
_cell.angle_gamma   90.00
#
_symmetry.space_group_name_H-M   'P 1'
#
loop_
_entity.id
_entity.type
_entity.pdbx_description
1 polymer ?
#
loop_
_entity_poly.entity_id
_entity_poly.type
_entity_poly.pdbx_seq_one_letter_code
_entity_poly.pdbx_strand_id
1 'polypeptide(L)' 'MDGYSYPVSEYTERGRKLYSYRCEICGGIINGYAKMRVKGRITCYSCKRKIANKRYHEEKMKKWNIDLESRCRK' A
#
# COMPACT_ATOMS: atom_id res chain seq x y z
N MET A 1 -18.46 -12.67 2.46
CA MET A 1 -17.51 -11.87 1.66
C MET A 1 -16.34 -12.74 1.26
N ASP A 2 -15.96 -12.65 0.01
CA ASP A 2 -14.88 -13.46 -0.54
C ASP A 2 -13.48 -12.90 -0.34
N GLY A 3 -13.38 -11.69 0.20
CA GLY A 3 -12.08 -11.08 0.48
C GLY A 3 -11.32 -10.60 -0.76
N TYR A 4 -12.00 -10.44 -1.87
CA TYR A 4 -11.39 -9.96 -3.11
C TYR A 4 -11.78 -8.52 -3.39
N SER A 5 -10.89 -7.79 -4.05
CA SER A 5 -11.16 -6.46 -4.57
C SER A 5 -11.44 -6.56 -6.07
N TYR A 6 -12.43 -5.81 -6.54
CA TYR A 6 -12.85 -5.83 -7.93
C TYR A 6 -12.55 -4.49 -8.60
N PRO A 7 -12.28 -4.49 -9.91
CA PRO A 7 -11.95 -3.25 -10.62
C PRO A 7 -13.15 -2.32 -10.73
N VAL A 8 -12.88 -1.02 -10.77
CA VAL A 8 -13.91 -0.01 -10.95
C VAL A 8 -14.16 0.26 -12.44
N SER A 9 -13.20 -0.08 -13.29
CA SER A 9 -13.33 0.06 -14.73
C SER A 9 -12.33 -0.84 -15.43
N GLU A 10 -12.50 -0.99 -16.73
CA GLU A 10 -11.59 -1.77 -17.57
C GLU A 10 -11.28 -0.98 -18.83
N TYR A 11 -10.11 -1.24 -19.40
CA TYR A 11 -9.70 -0.60 -20.64
C TYR A 11 -8.75 -1.53 -21.39
N THR A 12 -8.55 -1.23 -22.69
CA THR A 12 -7.64 -2.01 -23.52
C THR A 12 -6.47 -1.14 -23.92
N GLU A 13 -5.27 -1.66 -23.75
CA GLU A 13 -4.04 -0.98 -24.15
C GLU A 13 -3.14 -1.97 -24.88
N ARG A 14 -2.76 -1.60 -26.09
CA ARG A 14 -1.89 -2.43 -26.95
C ARG A 14 -2.40 -3.87 -27.09
N GLY A 15 -3.71 -4.04 -27.25
CA GLY A 15 -4.33 -5.34 -27.38
C GLY A 15 -4.47 -6.15 -26.10
N ARG A 16 -4.10 -5.57 -24.97
CA ARG A 16 -4.24 -6.21 -23.67
C ARG A 16 -5.38 -5.58 -22.89
N LYS A 17 -6.18 -6.41 -22.25
CA LYS A 17 -7.26 -5.94 -21.40
C LYS A 17 -6.71 -5.66 -20.01
N LEU A 18 -6.82 -4.42 -19.58
CA LEU A 18 -6.33 -3.99 -18.28
C LEU A 18 -7.47 -3.45 -17.43
N TYR A 19 -7.23 -3.41 -16.14
CA TYR A 19 -8.26 -3.03 -15.17
C TYR A 19 -7.76 -1.91 -14.29
N SER A 20 -8.68 -1.05 -13.90
CA SER A 20 -8.40 0.04 -12.98
C SER A 20 -9.05 -0.26 -11.63
N TYR A 21 -8.31 -0.07 -10.57
CA TYR A 21 -8.78 -0.29 -9.22
C TYR A 21 -8.77 1.00 -8.43
N ARG A 22 -9.54 1.03 -7.38
CA ARG A 22 -9.61 2.21 -6.51
C ARG A 22 -8.86 1.93 -5.22
N CYS A 23 -7.98 2.85 -4.83
CA CYS A 23 -7.27 2.76 -3.57
C CYS A 23 -8.26 2.88 -2.42
N GLU A 24 -8.21 1.97 -1.46
CA GLU A 24 -9.11 1.98 -0.31
C GLU A 24 -8.80 3.09 0.68
N ILE A 25 -7.59 3.63 0.64
CA ILE A 25 -7.14 4.64 1.59
C ILE A 25 -7.43 6.06 1.09
N CYS A 26 -6.95 6.39 -0.10
CA CYS A 26 -7.09 7.75 -0.63
C CYS A 26 -8.18 7.89 -1.69
N GLY A 27 -8.72 6.79 -2.18
CA GLY A 27 -9.73 6.80 -3.23
C GLY A 27 -9.21 7.07 -4.64
N GLY A 28 -7.90 7.16 -4.80
CA GLY A 28 -7.28 7.36 -6.13
C GLY A 28 -7.40 6.14 -7.01
N ILE A 29 -7.37 6.35 -8.31
CA ILE A 29 -7.49 5.27 -9.29
C ILE A 29 -6.11 4.73 -9.65
N ILE A 30 -5.99 3.41 -9.65
CA ILE A 30 -4.75 2.71 -10.00
C ILE A 30 -5.00 1.93 -11.29
N ASN A 31 -4.21 2.22 -12.31
CA ASN A 31 -4.33 1.58 -13.61
C ASN A 31 -3.27 0.51 -13.81
N GLY A 32 -3.48 -0.33 -14.82
CA GLY A 32 -2.47 -1.28 -15.25
C GLY A 32 -2.53 -2.65 -14.61
N TYR A 33 -3.62 -3.00 -13.94
CA TYR A 33 -3.78 -4.34 -13.41
C TYR A 33 -4.29 -5.28 -14.50
N ALA A 34 -3.63 -6.43 -14.62
CA ALA A 34 -4.04 -7.45 -15.58
C ALA A 34 -5.06 -8.44 -15.03
N LYS A 35 -5.38 -8.35 -13.76
CA LYS A 35 -6.27 -9.29 -13.09
C LYS A 35 -7.68 -8.73 -12.95
N MET A 36 -8.66 -9.59 -13.12
CA MET A 36 -10.08 -9.23 -12.95
C MET A 36 -10.47 -9.11 -11.48
N ARG A 37 -9.68 -9.68 -10.60
CA ARG A 37 -9.90 -9.58 -9.16
C ARG A 37 -8.55 -9.75 -8.45
N VAL A 38 -8.42 -9.10 -7.31
CA VAL A 38 -7.20 -9.18 -6.51
C VAL A 38 -7.57 -9.55 -5.09
N LYS A 39 -6.88 -10.53 -4.54
CA LYS A 39 -7.11 -10.94 -3.17
C LYS A 39 -6.59 -9.88 -2.20
N GLY A 40 -7.44 -9.50 -1.25
CA GLY A 40 -7.09 -8.51 -0.25
C GLY A 40 -7.42 -7.09 -0.67
N ARG A 41 -6.86 -6.15 0.05
CA ARG A 41 -7.10 -4.73 -0.20
C ARG A 41 -6.16 -4.18 -1.26
N ILE A 42 -6.66 -3.22 -2.01
CA ILE A 42 -5.84 -2.54 -3.00
C ILE A 42 -5.50 -1.15 -2.49
N THR A 43 -4.22 -0.86 -2.48
CA THR A 43 -3.70 0.46 -2.11
C THR A 43 -2.79 0.96 -3.22
N CYS A 44 -2.84 2.26 -3.48
CA CYS A 44 -1.94 2.84 -4.46
C CYS A 44 -0.50 2.85 -3.93
N TYR A 45 0.45 3.00 -4.85
CA TYR A 45 1.86 2.98 -4.48
C TYR A 45 2.20 4.01 -3.41
N SER A 46 1.65 5.21 -3.51
CA SER A 46 1.89 6.27 -2.54
C SER A 46 1.40 5.89 -1.14
N CYS A 47 0.19 5.36 -1.05
CA CYS A 47 -0.36 4.93 0.23
C CYS A 47 0.41 3.76 0.82
N LYS A 48 0.75 2.80 -0.03
CA LYS A 48 1.54 1.64 0.39
C LYS A 48 2.89 2.07 0.95
N ARG A 49 3.53 3.02 0.28
CA ARG A 49 4.81 3.55 0.73
C ARG A 49 4.68 4.28 2.06
N LYS A 50 3.61 5.07 2.24
CA LYS A 50 3.36 5.77 3.50
C LYS A 50 3.18 4.80 4.66
N ILE A 51 2.44 3.73 4.45
CA ILE A 51 2.25 2.71 5.49
C ILE A 51 3.58 2.03 5.84
N ALA A 52 4.35 1.67 4.85
CA ALA A 52 5.66 1.04 5.06
C ALA A 52 6.62 1.99 5.79
N ASN A 53 6.65 3.26 5.40
CA ASN A 53 7.48 4.25 6.06
C ASN A 53 7.07 4.46 7.51
N LYS A 54 5.78 4.49 7.77
CA LYS A 54 5.29 4.66 9.14
C LYS A 54 5.73 3.52 10.04
N ARG A 55 5.62 2.28 9.57
CA ARG A 55 6.11 1.12 10.32
C ARG A 55 7.61 1.17 10.56
N TYR A 56 8.35 1.50 9.54
CA TYR A 56 9.79 1.61 9.62
C TYR A 56 10.21 2.68 10.63
N HIS A 57 9.53 3.82 10.61
CA HIS A 57 9.80 4.90 11.54
C HIS A 57 9.51 4.51 12.98
N GLU A 58 8.41 3.84 13.23
CA GLU A 58 8.05 3.41 14.58
C GLU A 58 9.09 2.45 15.16
N GLU A 59 9.53 1.48 14.38
CA GLU A 59 10.56 0.54 14.81
C GLU A 59 11.88 1.25 15.08
N LYS A 60 12.27 2.16 14.19
CA LYS A 60 13.50 2.90 14.34
C LYS A 60 13.48 3.81 15.56
N MET A 61 12.37 4.46 15.80
CA MET A 61 12.21 5.33 16.97
C MET A 61 12.30 4.57 18.27
N LYS A 62 11.74 3.38 18.32
CA LYS A 62 11.85 2.52 19.51
C LYS A 62 13.30 2.16 19.81
N LYS A 63 14.05 1.78 18.81
CA LYS A 63 15.48 1.50 18.97
C LYS A 63 16.26 2.71 19.40
N TRP A 64 15.94 3.86 18.81
CA TRP A 64 16.58 5.11 19.17
C TRP A 64 16.34 5.50 20.62
N ASN A 65 15.12 5.35 21.10
CA ASN A 65 14.78 5.66 22.47
C ASN A 65 15.55 4.78 23.45
N ILE A 66 15.70 3.50 23.14
CA ILE A 66 16.47 2.58 23.98
C ILE A 66 17.94 2.99 24.03
N ASP A 67 18.52 3.31 22.87
CA ASP A 67 19.91 3.75 22.81
C ASP A 67 20.14 5.07 23.57
N LEU A 68 19.20 6.00 23.43
CA LEU A 68 19.28 7.28 24.13
C LEU A 68 19.23 7.10 25.64
N GLU A 69 18.35 6.22 26.10
CA GLU A 69 18.26 5.91 27.53
C GLU A 69 19.54 5.30 28.04
N SER A 70 20.12 4.38 27.29
CA SER A 70 21.40 3.77 27.66
C SER A 70 22.51 4.80 27.76
N ARG A 71 22.56 5.75 26.85
CA ARG A 71 23.57 6.81 26.84
C ARG A 71 23.36 7.79 27.98
N CYS A 72 22.12 8.13 28.27
CA CYS A 72 21.82 9.07 29.34
C CYS A 72 22.15 8.52 30.71
N ARG A 73 22.15 7.22 30.88
CA ARG A 73 22.47 6.58 32.14
C ARG A 73 23.96 6.51 32.43
N LYS A 74 24.78 6.82 31.50
CA LYS A 74 26.20 6.95 31.73
C LYS A 74 26.51 8.33 32.36
#